data_8dce7dfeefac4043471d64fefe5bba34
#
_entry.id   8dce7dfeefac4043471d64fefe5bba34
#
_cell.length_a   1.000
_cell.length_b   1.000
_cell.length_c   1.000
_cell.angle_alpha   90.00
_cell.angle_beta   90.00
_cell.angle_gamma   90.00
#
_symmetry.space_group_name_H-M   'P 1'
#
loop_
_entity.id
_entity.type
_entity.pdbx_description
1 polymer ?
#
loop_
_entity_poly.entity_id
_entity_poly.type
_entity_poly.pdbx_seq_one_letter_code
_entity_poly.pdbx_strand_id
1 'polypeptide(L)'
;MDTLAVVIEGPERLALNRLSLQSPASDDVLVDVEWSGISTGTERLLWSGRMPNFPGMGYPLVPGYESVGRVRAVGSKVSSHRVGDRVFVPGARCFGEVRGLFGGAASQLVVPAQRVLGIDESLAERGVLLALAATAYHALAASGARPPDLIVGHGVLGRLLARLTLAMGGDAPTVWERDARRRDDSAGYLVVAPEDDTRRDYRSIYDVSGDAHILDAAIARLAMGGEVVLAGFYVEPLSFVFAPAFMREARIRIAAEWKDSDLHAVLEHVQSGRLSLDGLITHRHDADAAGTAYRQAFGDADCLKMILDWRYTA
;
A
#
# COMPACT_ATOMS: atom_id res chain seq x y z
N MET A 1 -5.42 14.83 25.55
CA MET A 1 -5.01 13.43 25.33
C MET A 1 -3.84 13.46 24.37
N ASP A 2 -2.79 12.68 24.62
CA ASP A 2 -1.58 12.71 23.79
C ASP A 2 -1.33 11.35 23.17
N THR A 3 -0.64 11.34 22.03
CA THR A 3 -0.19 10.15 21.32
C THR A 3 1.30 10.27 21.03
N LEU A 4 1.99 9.14 20.99
CA LEU A 4 3.34 9.07 20.44
C LEU A 4 3.23 8.79 18.95
N ALA A 5 3.88 9.60 18.11
CA ALA A 5 3.74 9.50 16.67
C ALA A 5 5.08 9.64 15.95
N VAL A 6 5.24 8.93 14.85
CA VAL A 6 6.31 9.19 13.91
C VAL A 6 6.03 10.51 13.21
N VAL A 7 6.97 11.46 13.29
CA VAL A 7 6.87 12.76 12.64
C VAL A 7 8.01 12.92 11.65
N ILE A 8 7.69 13.09 10.39
CA ILE A 8 8.64 13.55 9.38
C ILE A 8 8.67 15.06 9.46
N GLU A 9 9.73 15.62 10.04
CA GLU A 9 9.91 17.06 10.26
C GLU A 9 10.37 17.79 9.00
N GLY A 10 10.94 17.08 8.06
CA GLY A 10 11.47 17.52 6.79
C GLY A 10 12.15 16.37 6.07
N PRO A 11 12.67 16.59 4.86
CA PRO A 11 13.40 15.56 4.13
C PRO A 11 14.50 14.91 4.97
N GLU A 12 14.48 13.58 5.07
CA GLU A 12 15.42 12.74 5.83
C GLU A 12 15.50 13.01 7.34
N ARG A 13 14.56 13.81 7.87
CA ARG A 13 14.46 14.09 9.31
C ARG A 13 13.17 13.52 9.85
N LEU A 14 13.31 12.47 10.65
CA LEU A 14 12.22 11.76 11.32
C LEU A 14 12.50 11.71 12.81
N ALA A 15 11.47 11.98 13.58
CA ALA A 15 11.49 11.88 15.03
C ALA A 15 10.25 11.14 15.53
N LEU A 16 10.35 10.56 16.71
CA LEU A 16 9.22 10.04 17.46
C LEU A 16 8.81 11.11 18.48
N ASN A 17 7.68 11.77 18.23
CA ASN A 17 7.24 12.94 19.02
C ASN A 17 5.91 12.65 19.71
N ARG A 18 5.74 13.24 20.89
CA ARG A 18 4.46 13.27 21.60
C ARG A 18 3.61 14.41 21.05
N LEU A 19 2.44 14.09 20.52
CA LEU A 19 1.51 15.04 19.92
C LEU A 19 0.19 15.03 20.67
N SER A 20 -0.47 16.20 20.75
CA SER A 20 -1.81 16.30 21.30
C SER A 20 -2.83 15.81 20.28
N LEU A 21 -3.72 14.90 20.70
CA LEU A 21 -4.86 14.43 19.92
C LEU A 21 -6.05 15.37 20.05
N GLN A 22 -6.77 15.54 18.98
CA GLN A 22 -8.11 16.15 18.99
C GLN A 22 -9.05 15.32 19.90
N SER A 23 -9.96 15.98 20.59
CA SER A 23 -10.98 15.28 21.36
C SER A 23 -11.91 14.52 20.42
N PRO A 24 -12.24 13.23 20.71
CA PRO A 24 -13.17 12.47 19.88
C PRO A 24 -14.54 13.14 19.82
N ALA A 25 -15.13 13.23 18.64
CA ALA A 25 -16.51 13.66 18.44
C ALA A 25 -17.50 12.50 18.73
N SER A 26 -18.80 12.78 18.65
CA SER A 26 -19.83 11.78 18.93
C SER A 26 -19.87 10.60 17.96
N ASP A 27 -19.31 10.75 16.78
CA ASP A 27 -19.26 9.77 15.69
C ASP A 27 -17.85 9.19 15.45
N ASP A 28 -16.89 9.56 16.32
CA ASP A 28 -15.52 9.07 16.24
C ASP A 28 -15.30 7.81 17.10
N VAL A 29 -14.23 7.10 16.79
CA VAL A 29 -13.62 6.08 17.63
C VAL A 29 -12.19 6.50 18.00
N LEU A 30 -11.78 6.13 19.22
CA LEU A 30 -10.38 6.16 19.66
C LEU A 30 -9.83 4.76 19.50
N VAL A 31 -8.71 4.64 18.79
CA VAL A 31 -8.04 3.37 18.51
C VAL A 31 -6.65 3.37 19.15
N ASP A 32 -6.34 2.36 19.97
CA ASP A 32 -4.97 2.04 20.36
C ASP A 32 -4.35 1.22 19.23
N VAL A 33 -3.31 1.75 18.59
CA VAL A 33 -2.63 1.07 17.48
C VAL A 33 -1.73 -0.02 18.02
N GLU A 34 -1.84 -1.21 17.46
CA GLU A 34 -0.97 -2.35 17.76
C GLU A 34 0.18 -2.42 16.74
N TRP A 35 -0.12 -2.21 15.45
CA TRP A 35 0.87 -2.23 14.36
C TRP A 35 0.58 -1.18 13.31
N SER A 36 1.64 -0.63 12.71
CA SER A 36 1.54 0.19 11.51
C SER A 36 2.56 -0.24 10.46
N GLY A 37 2.14 -0.29 9.19
CA GLY A 37 3.02 -0.59 8.06
C GLY A 37 3.78 0.64 7.60
N ILE A 38 5.02 0.45 7.09
CA ILE A 38 5.78 1.47 6.39
C ILE A 38 5.66 1.21 4.87
N SER A 39 5.17 2.19 4.13
CA SER A 39 5.05 2.10 2.68
C SER A 39 6.37 2.46 2.00
N THR A 40 7.04 1.46 1.41
CA THR A 40 8.31 1.66 0.69
C THR A 40 8.16 2.48 -0.60
N GLY A 41 6.95 2.66 -1.10
CA GLY A 41 6.64 3.58 -2.21
C GLY A 41 6.39 5.01 -1.69
N THR A 42 5.19 5.23 -1.15
CA THR A 42 4.69 6.56 -0.76
C THR A 42 5.51 7.21 0.36
N GLU A 43 5.76 6.49 1.46
CA GLU A 43 6.46 7.09 2.60
C GLU A 43 7.95 7.32 2.32
N ARG A 44 8.56 6.52 1.44
CA ARG A 44 9.91 6.79 0.95
C ARG A 44 9.99 8.14 0.24
N LEU A 45 8.97 8.51 -0.54
CA LEU A 45 8.92 9.79 -1.23
C LEU A 45 8.69 10.95 -0.25
N LEU A 46 7.83 10.77 0.74
CA LEU A 46 7.64 11.75 1.82
C LEU A 46 8.93 11.96 2.59
N TRP A 47 9.59 10.87 3.01
CA TRP A 47 10.83 10.92 3.77
C TRP A 47 11.99 11.54 2.98
N SER A 48 12.14 11.21 1.69
CA SER A 48 13.21 11.76 0.84
C SER A 48 12.94 13.17 0.31
N GLY A 49 11.76 13.74 0.57
CA GLY A 49 11.37 15.06 0.02
C GLY A 49 11.06 15.03 -1.48
N ARG A 50 10.92 13.86 -2.08
CA ARG A 50 10.65 13.68 -3.52
C ARG A 50 9.16 13.54 -3.86
N MET A 51 8.29 13.57 -2.86
CA MET A 51 6.85 13.55 -3.11
C MET A 51 6.42 14.80 -3.87
N PRO A 52 5.74 14.67 -5.03
CA PRO A 52 5.21 15.82 -5.75
C PRO A 52 4.27 16.65 -4.88
N ASN A 53 4.20 17.96 -5.16
CA ASN A 53 3.25 18.83 -4.47
C ASN A 53 1.82 18.45 -4.82
N PHE A 54 1.00 18.22 -3.79
CA PHE A 54 -0.44 18.00 -3.91
C PHE A 54 -1.15 18.61 -2.68
N PRO A 55 -2.47 18.78 -2.73
CA PRO A 55 -3.21 19.39 -1.61
C PRO A 55 -2.97 18.64 -0.30
N GLY A 56 -2.53 19.36 0.75
CA GLY A 56 -2.20 18.79 2.06
C GLY A 56 -0.73 18.42 2.25
N MET A 57 0.09 18.43 1.18
CA MET A 57 1.53 18.19 1.31
C MET A 57 2.21 19.32 2.11
N GLY A 58 3.13 18.95 2.96
CA GLY A 58 3.97 19.86 3.75
C GLY A 58 4.44 19.23 5.05
N TYR A 59 5.58 19.69 5.55
CA TYR A 59 6.17 19.27 6.82
C TYR A 59 5.86 20.28 7.94
N PRO A 60 5.82 19.85 9.21
CA PRO A 60 5.90 18.47 9.69
C PRO A 60 4.63 17.68 9.39
N LEU A 61 4.77 16.34 9.24
CA LEU A 61 3.64 15.44 8.99
C LEU A 61 3.79 14.10 9.72
N VAL A 62 2.66 13.48 10.07
CA VAL A 62 2.58 12.08 10.50
C VAL A 62 2.25 11.24 9.27
N PRO A 63 3.10 10.28 8.87
CA PRO A 63 2.87 9.41 7.72
C PRO A 63 1.94 8.23 8.06
N GLY A 64 1.75 7.32 7.09
CA GLY A 64 1.13 6.01 7.28
C GLY A 64 -0.37 5.98 7.01
N TYR A 65 -0.79 4.89 6.34
CA TYR A 65 -2.19 4.58 6.02
C TYR A 65 -2.50 3.09 6.20
N GLU A 66 -1.66 2.41 6.96
CA GLU A 66 -1.66 0.95 7.13
C GLU A 66 -1.63 0.61 8.63
N SER A 67 -2.65 1.01 9.39
CA SER A 67 -2.65 0.80 10.84
C SER A 67 -3.67 -0.23 11.26
N VAL A 68 -3.29 -1.07 12.22
CA VAL A 68 -4.16 -2.05 12.88
C VAL A 68 -4.09 -1.81 14.37
N GLY A 69 -5.23 -1.84 15.03
CA GLY A 69 -5.31 -1.63 16.47
C GLY A 69 -6.62 -2.09 17.07
N ARG A 70 -6.88 -1.63 18.30
CA ARG A 70 -8.09 -1.94 19.03
C ARG A 70 -8.87 -0.66 19.35
N VAL A 71 -10.18 -0.75 19.21
CA VAL A 71 -11.07 0.31 19.64
C VAL A 71 -10.98 0.43 21.17
N ARG A 72 -10.50 1.58 21.65
CA ARG A 72 -10.40 1.91 23.07
C ARG A 72 -11.63 2.60 23.59
N ALA A 73 -12.23 3.45 22.77
CA ALA A 73 -13.46 4.17 23.12
C ALA A 73 -14.27 4.47 21.86
N VAL A 74 -15.58 4.60 22.02
CA VAL A 74 -16.53 4.93 20.96
C VAL A 74 -17.32 6.18 21.33
N GLY A 75 -17.56 7.05 20.35
CA GLY A 75 -18.43 8.20 20.52
C GLY A 75 -19.90 7.79 20.72
N SER A 76 -20.70 8.67 21.29
CA SER A 76 -22.08 8.35 21.72
C SER A 76 -23.04 7.98 20.59
N LYS A 77 -22.70 8.28 19.34
CA LYS A 77 -23.50 7.94 18.15
C LYS A 77 -22.94 6.71 17.39
N VAL A 78 -21.81 6.16 17.82
CA VAL A 78 -21.20 5.01 17.15
C VAL A 78 -21.95 3.74 17.55
N SER A 79 -22.46 3.02 16.57
CA SER A 79 -23.11 1.70 16.73
C SER A 79 -22.40 0.59 15.95
N SER A 80 -21.50 0.93 15.05
CA SER A 80 -20.80 -0.01 14.15
C SER A 80 -19.63 -0.73 14.81
N HIS A 81 -19.09 -0.17 15.89
CA HIS A 81 -17.92 -0.70 16.60
C HIS A 81 -18.14 -0.71 18.11
N ARG A 82 -17.40 -1.59 18.79
CA ARG A 82 -17.41 -1.72 20.26
C ARG A 82 -15.97 -1.64 20.79
N VAL A 83 -15.84 -1.27 22.05
CA VAL A 83 -14.55 -1.32 22.75
C VAL A 83 -14.00 -2.75 22.72
N GLY A 84 -12.74 -2.87 22.32
CA GLY A 84 -12.03 -4.15 22.16
C GLY A 84 -12.03 -4.68 20.73
N ASP A 85 -12.90 -4.20 19.84
CA ASP A 85 -12.89 -4.65 18.42
C ASP A 85 -11.53 -4.39 17.79
N ARG A 86 -11.00 -5.40 17.05
CA ARG A 86 -9.81 -5.19 16.22
C ARG A 86 -10.20 -4.55 14.91
N VAL A 87 -9.45 -3.52 14.54
CA VAL A 87 -9.79 -2.69 13.40
C VAL A 87 -8.57 -2.34 12.55
N PHE A 88 -8.81 -2.18 11.26
CA PHE A 88 -7.90 -1.52 10.32
C PHE A 88 -8.27 -0.05 10.18
N VAL A 89 -7.27 0.84 10.20
CA VAL A 89 -7.43 2.31 10.07
C VAL A 89 -6.59 2.81 8.89
N PRO A 90 -7.21 3.37 7.84
CA PRO A 90 -6.51 3.88 6.66
C PRO A 90 -5.95 5.30 6.87
N GLY A 91 -5.38 5.55 8.06
CA GLY A 91 -4.85 6.86 8.45
C GLY A 91 -5.85 7.77 9.16
N ALA A 92 -5.32 8.85 9.76
CA ALA A 92 -6.05 9.79 10.61
C ALA A 92 -5.60 11.24 10.39
N ARG A 93 -6.46 12.20 10.80
CA ARG A 93 -6.16 13.64 10.80
C ARG A 93 -6.53 14.22 12.16
N CYS A 94 -5.83 13.77 13.20
CA CYS A 94 -6.19 14.05 14.59
C CYS A 94 -5.10 14.74 15.42
N PHE A 95 -4.06 15.29 14.79
CA PHE A 95 -2.84 15.78 15.44
C PHE A 95 -2.75 17.31 15.53
N GLY A 96 -3.87 18.01 15.57
CA GLY A 96 -3.88 19.48 15.65
C GLY A 96 -3.20 20.13 14.45
N GLU A 97 -2.10 20.84 14.68
CA GLU A 97 -1.37 21.57 13.63
C GLU A 97 -0.44 20.67 12.79
N VAL A 98 -0.08 19.48 13.29
CA VAL A 98 0.75 18.53 12.54
C VAL A 98 -0.13 17.78 11.52
N ARG A 99 0.28 17.79 10.27
CA ARG A 99 -0.48 17.18 9.20
C ARG A 99 -0.54 15.66 9.33
N GLY A 100 -1.71 15.05 9.15
CA GLY A 100 -1.84 13.61 8.92
C GLY A 100 -1.75 13.31 7.44
N LEU A 101 -0.59 12.88 6.96
CA LEU A 101 -0.39 12.52 5.56
C LEU A 101 0.34 11.16 5.49
N PHE A 102 -0.33 10.07 5.78
CA PHE A 102 -1.80 9.99 6.01
C PHE A 102 -2.16 9.78 7.49
N GLY A 103 -1.23 9.93 8.41
CA GLY A 103 -1.49 10.03 9.85
C GLY A 103 -1.72 8.71 10.60
N GLY A 104 -1.29 7.57 10.05
CA GLY A 104 -1.50 6.26 10.69
C GLY A 104 -0.36 5.82 11.62
N ALA A 105 0.82 6.42 11.50
CA ALA A 105 2.00 5.99 12.26
C ALA A 105 2.04 6.65 13.66
N ALA A 106 1.11 6.26 14.53
CA ALA A 106 1.00 6.76 15.90
C ALA A 106 0.45 5.69 16.84
N SER A 107 0.72 5.82 18.15
CA SER A 107 0.26 4.87 19.17
C SER A 107 -1.25 4.92 19.40
N GLN A 108 -1.87 6.09 19.16
CA GLN A 108 -3.31 6.29 19.27
C GLN A 108 -3.83 7.17 18.14
N LEU A 109 -5.05 6.86 17.68
CA LEU A 109 -5.72 7.58 16.59
C LEU A 109 -7.15 7.91 16.98
N VAL A 110 -7.61 9.11 16.64
CA VAL A 110 -9.01 9.50 16.65
C VAL A 110 -9.50 9.61 15.21
N VAL A 111 -10.51 8.84 14.85
CA VAL A 111 -11.01 8.75 13.47
C VAL A 111 -12.52 8.60 13.44
N PRO A 112 -13.21 9.11 12.40
CA PRO A 112 -14.63 8.80 12.18
C PRO A 112 -14.86 7.29 12.08
N ALA A 113 -15.84 6.78 12.83
CA ALA A 113 -16.13 5.34 12.91
C ALA A 113 -16.38 4.71 11.53
N GLN A 114 -16.98 5.45 10.60
CA GLN A 114 -17.25 5.01 9.23
C GLN A 114 -15.99 4.75 8.38
N ARG A 115 -14.83 5.29 8.78
CA ARG A 115 -13.54 5.06 8.09
C ARG A 115 -12.79 3.85 8.62
N VAL A 116 -13.29 3.24 9.66
CA VAL A 116 -12.61 2.13 10.35
C VAL A 116 -13.24 0.82 9.90
N LEU A 117 -12.42 -0.15 9.52
CA LEU A 117 -12.88 -1.47 9.12
C LEU A 117 -12.63 -2.49 10.22
N GLY A 118 -13.69 -3.15 10.72
CA GLY A 118 -13.57 -4.28 11.63
C GLY A 118 -12.88 -5.45 10.93
N ILE A 119 -11.89 -6.07 11.57
CA ILE A 119 -11.14 -7.20 11.04
C ILE A 119 -11.11 -8.36 12.04
N ASP A 120 -10.93 -9.58 11.52
CA ASP A 120 -10.82 -10.77 12.35
C ASP A 120 -9.54 -10.77 13.19
N GLU A 121 -9.62 -11.34 14.42
CA GLU A 121 -8.49 -11.46 15.33
C GLU A 121 -7.29 -12.20 14.70
N SER A 122 -7.55 -13.18 13.86
CA SER A 122 -6.54 -14.01 13.20
C SER A 122 -5.68 -13.24 12.20
N LEU A 123 -6.15 -12.09 11.71
CA LEU A 123 -5.35 -11.22 10.83
C LEU A 123 -4.17 -10.60 11.55
N ALA A 124 -4.34 -10.22 12.82
CA ALA A 124 -3.29 -9.60 13.63
C ALA A 124 -2.51 -8.52 12.82
N GLU A 125 -1.18 -8.57 12.85
CA GLU A 125 -0.31 -7.64 12.12
C GLU A 125 -0.51 -7.65 10.59
N ARG A 126 -1.00 -8.76 10.01
CA ARG A 126 -1.24 -8.86 8.56
C ARG A 126 -2.32 -7.89 8.07
N GLY A 127 -3.18 -7.42 8.97
CA GLY A 127 -4.17 -6.41 8.63
C GLY A 127 -3.58 -5.11 8.05
N VAL A 128 -2.32 -4.78 8.33
CA VAL A 128 -1.64 -3.60 7.72
C VAL A 128 -1.57 -3.71 6.20
N LEU A 129 -1.61 -4.93 5.64
CA LEU A 129 -1.53 -5.17 4.20
C LEU A 129 -2.84 -4.87 3.45
N LEU A 130 -3.95 -4.66 4.16
CA LEU A 130 -5.27 -4.44 3.55
C LEU A 130 -5.29 -3.22 2.63
N ALA A 131 -4.58 -2.14 2.96
CA ALA A 131 -4.47 -0.97 2.10
C ALA A 131 -3.90 -1.30 0.71
N LEU A 132 -2.74 -1.96 0.67
CA LEU A 132 -2.10 -2.35 -0.59
C LEU A 132 -2.88 -3.44 -1.32
N ALA A 133 -3.54 -4.34 -0.59
CA ALA A 133 -4.42 -5.33 -1.19
C ALA A 133 -5.65 -4.68 -1.83
N ALA A 134 -6.24 -3.64 -1.20
CA ALA A 134 -7.32 -2.86 -1.78
C ALA A 134 -6.87 -2.06 -3.01
N THR A 135 -5.65 -1.50 -2.99
CA THR A 135 -5.04 -0.86 -4.17
C THR A 135 -4.89 -1.85 -5.34
N ALA A 136 -4.39 -3.05 -5.06
CA ALA A 136 -4.27 -4.11 -6.07
C ALA A 136 -5.64 -4.51 -6.62
N TYR A 137 -6.62 -4.72 -5.75
CA TYR A 137 -7.99 -5.06 -6.14
C TYR A 137 -8.63 -3.96 -7.00
N HIS A 138 -8.48 -2.69 -6.61
CA HIS A 138 -8.98 -1.55 -7.36
C HIS A 138 -8.47 -1.53 -8.81
N ALA A 139 -7.19 -1.81 -9.00
CA ALA A 139 -6.59 -1.87 -10.32
C ALA A 139 -7.20 -3.00 -11.18
N LEU A 140 -7.54 -4.15 -10.56
CA LEU A 140 -8.12 -5.33 -11.21
C LEU A 140 -9.63 -5.21 -11.46
N ALA A 141 -10.38 -4.60 -10.54
CA ALA A 141 -11.83 -4.56 -10.54
C ALA A 141 -12.43 -3.42 -11.36
N ALA A 142 -11.62 -2.58 -12.02
CA ALA A 142 -12.12 -1.50 -12.86
C ALA A 142 -13.00 -2.07 -14.00
N SER A 143 -14.09 -1.35 -14.32
CA SER A 143 -15.02 -1.78 -15.38
C SER A 143 -14.30 -1.98 -16.71
N GLY A 144 -14.43 -3.19 -17.28
CA GLY A 144 -13.77 -3.57 -18.53
C GLY A 144 -12.26 -3.85 -18.39
N ALA A 145 -11.71 -3.84 -17.18
CA ALA A 145 -10.32 -4.23 -16.95
C ALA A 145 -10.09 -5.70 -17.32
N ARG A 146 -8.95 -5.97 -17.94
CA ARG A 146 -8.47 -7.35 -18.17
C ARG A 146 -7.51 -7.71 -17.03
N PRO A 147 -7.53 -8.95 -16.52
CA PRO A 147 -6.50 -9.43 -15.63
C PRO A 147 -5.10 -9.25 -16.25
N PRO A 148 -4.06 -9.03 -15.45
CA PRO A 148 -2.71 -8.89 -15.97
C PRO A 148 -2.21 -10.19 -16.60
N ASP A 149 -1.74 -10.13 -17.84
CA ASP A 149 -0.89 -11.17 -18.43
C ASP A 149 0.56 -10.99 -17.94
N LEU A 150 0.96 -9.72 -17.65
CA LEU A 150 2.28 -9.35 -17.13
C LEU A 150 2.14 -8.34 -16.00
N ILE A 151 2.90 -8.53 -14.93
CA ILE A 151 3.07 -7.55 -13.84
C ILE A 151 4.54 -7.12 -13.83
N VAL A 152 4.80 -5.81 -13.79
CA VAL A 152 6.15 -5.25 -13.69
C VAL A 152 6.41 -4.78 -12.27
N GLY A 153 7.32 -5.47 -11.56
CA GLY A 153 7.67 -5.26 -10.17
C GLY A 153 7.10 -6.32 -9.22
N HIS A 154 7.96 -6.96 -8.44
CA HIS A 154 7.62 -8.05 -7.50
C HIS A 154 7.78 -7.62 -6.02
N GLY A 155 7.49 -6.35 -5.73
CA GLY A 155 7.31 -5.85 -4.37
C GLY A 155 5.97 -6.30 -3.77
N VAL A 156 5.58 -5.76 -2.61
CA VAL A 156 4.31 -6.14 -1.95
C VAL A 156 3.11 -5.95 -2.87
N LEU A 157 3.01 -4.81 -3.57
CA LEU A 157 1.87 -4.54 -4.45
C LEU A 157 1.83 -5.48 -5.65
N GLY A 158 2.98 -5.79 -6.27
CA GLY A 158 3.05 -6.75 -7.38
C GLY A 158 2.69 -8.16 -6.96
N ARG A 159 3.14 -8.60 -5.79
CA ARG A 159 2.77 -9.89 -5.19
C ARG A 159 1.26 -9.98 -4.90
N LEU A 160 0.68 -8.91 -4.38
CA LEU A 160 -0.76 -8.84 -4.12
C LEU A 160 -1.58 -8.85 -5.41
N LEU A 161 -1.15 -8.12 -6.46
CA LEU A 161 -1.77 -8.19 -7.77
C LEU A 161 -1.77 -9.60 -8.35
N ALA A 162 -0.62 -10.30 -8.31
CA ALA A 162 -0.52 -11.66 -8.82
C ALA A 162 -1.42 -12.64 -8.03
N ARG A 163 -1.38 -12.57 -6.69
CA ARG A 163 -2.22 -13.39 -5.82
C ARG A 163 -3.72 -13.11 -6.02
N LEU A 164 -4.12 -11.84 -6.13
CA LEU A 164 -5.51 -11.46 -6.39
C LEU A 164 -5.96 -11.90 -7.78
N THR A 165 -5.11 -11.82 -8.80
CA THR A 165 -5.43 -12.32 -10.13
C THR A 165 -5.84 -13.80 -10.07
N LEU A 166 -5.07 -14.64 -9.37
CA LEU A 166 -5.38 -16.04 -9.17
C LEU A 166 -6.65 -16.23 -8.30
N ALA A 167 -6.78 -15.48 -7.20
CA ALA A 167 -7.91 -15.54 -6.29
C ALA A 167 -9.25 -15.17 -6.96
N MET A 168 -9.20 -14.32 -7.99
CA MET A 168 -10.35 -13.90 -8.80
C MET A 168 -10.59 -14.83 -10.01
N GLY A 169 -9.82 -15.92 -10.15
CA GLY A 169 -9.99 -16.92 -11.22
C GLY A 169 -9.33 -16.54 -12.55
N GLY A 170 -8.42 -15.56 -12.55
CA GLY A 170 -7.61 -15.23 -13.72
C GLY A 170 -6.46 -16.22 -13.94
N ASP A 171 -5.91 -16.20 -15.15
CA ASP A 171 -4.72 -16.98 -15.49
C ASP A 171 -3.50 -16.47 -14.69
N ALA A 172 -2.53 -17.36 -14.43
CA ALA A 172 -1.30 -17.00 -13.77
C ALA A 172 -0.49 -15.97 -14.58
N PRO A 173 -0.22 -14.76 -14.06
CA PRO A 173 0.55 -13.77 -14.77
C PRO A 173 2.03 -14.13 -14.81
N THR A 174 2.77 -13.63 -15.81
CA THR A 174 4.22 -13.47 -15.70
C THR A 174 4.52 -12.25 -14.84
N VAL A 175 5.57 -12.30 -14.02
CA VAL A 175 6.01 -11.16 -13.21
C VAL A 175 7.46 -10.84 -13.54
N TRP A 176 7.74 -9.57 -13.84
CA TRP A 176 9.11 -9.10 -14.03
C TRP A 176 9.68 -8.59 -12.71
N GLU A 177 10.88 -9.10 -12.39
CA GLU A 177 11.67 -8.63 -11.25
C GLU A 177 13.15 -8.60 -11.60
N ARG A 178 13.80 -7.44 -11.43
CA ARG A 178 15.23 -7.27 -11.71
C ARG A 178 16.11 -7.86 -10.61
N ASP A 179 15.70 -7.75 -9.36
CA ASP A 179 16.47 -8.29 -8.23
C ASP A 179 16.27 -9.81 -8.11
N ALA A 180 17.36 -10.56 -8.35
CA ALA A 180 17.34 -12.03 -8.28
C ALA A 180 16.85 -12.56 -6.91
N ARG A 181 17.10 -11.83 -5.81
CA ARG A 181 16.66 -12.20 -4.45
C ARG A 181 15.15 -12.20 -4.29
N ARG A 182 14.43 -11.43 -5.12
CA ARG A 182 12.97 -11.31 -5.12
C ARG A 182 12.28 -12.19 -6.15
N ARG A 183 13.05 -12.98 -6.93
CA ARG A 183 12.54 -13.94 -7.91
C ARG A 183 12.36 -15.30 -7.25
N ASP A 184 11.26 -15.48 -6.52
CA ASP A 184 10.87 -16.75 -5.92
C ASP A 184 9.68 -17.38 -6.66
N ASP A 185 9.72 -18.69 -6.87
CA ASP A 185 8.73 -19.46 -7.65
C ASP A 185 7.58 -20.02 -6.77
N SER A 186 7.48 -19.61 -5.50
CA SER A 186 6.62 -20.27 -4.52
C SER A 186 5.13 -19.93 -4.61
N ALA A 187 4.73 -18.99 -5.48
CA ALA A 187 3.41 -18.36 -5.39
C ALA A 187 2.42 -18.76 -6.51
N GLY A 188 2.75 -19.74 -7.34
CA GLY A 188 1.84 -20.24 -8.40
C GLY A 188 1.81 -19.39 -9.67
N TYR A 189 2.81 -18.51 -9.89
CA TYR A 189 3.03 -17.72 -11.09
C TYR A 189 4.52 -17.62 -11.39
N LEU A 190 4.86 -17.28 -12.64
CA LEU A 190 6.25 -17.21 -13.12
C LEU A 190 6.87 -15.85 -12.80
N VAL A 191 8.04 -15.84 -12.17
CA VAL A 191 8.84 -14.62 -11.93
C VAL A 191 10.15 -14.70 -12.70
N VAL A 192 10.39 -13.74 -13.59
CA VAL A 192 11.56 -13.71 -14.47
C VAL A 192 12.23 -12.35 -14.50
N ALA A 193 13.51 -12.32 -14.90
CA ALA A 193 14.12 -11.07 -15.27
C ALA A 193 13.52 -10.55 -16.59
N PRO A 194 13.36 -9.23 -16.78
CA PRO A 194 12.76 -8.66 -17.99
C PRO A 194 13.48 -9.07 -19.29
N GLU A 195 14.78 -9.26 -19.22
CA GLU A 195 15.64 -9.70 -20.34
C GLU A 195 15.42 -11.16 -20.74
N ASP A 196 15.02 -12.01 -19.79
CA ASP A 196 14.79 -13.44 -20.02
C ASP A 196 13.41 -13.71 -20.65
N ASP A 197 12.51 -12.73 -20.58
CA ASP A 197 11.17 -12.85 -21.15
C ASP A 197 11.18 -12.55 -22.64
N THR A 198 10.80 -13.55 -23.44
CA THR A 198 10.73 -13.44 -24.90
C THR A 198 9.33 -13.12 -25.44
N ARG A 199 8.29 -13.16 -24.61
CA ARG A 199 6.90 -12.93 -25.01
C ARG A 199 6.67 -11.49 -25.50
N ARG A 200 5.83 -11.33 -26.57
CA ARG A 200 5.57 -10.05 -27.27
C ARG A 200 4.09 -9.82 -27.60
N ASP A 201 3.21 -10.49 -26.89
CA ASP A 201 1.77 -10.48 -27.18
C ASP A 201 0.92 -10.34 -25.91
N TYR A 202 1.40 -9.58 -24.93
CA TYR A 202 0.68 -9.29 -23.70
C TYR A 202 -0.55 -8.41 -23.98
N ARG A 203 -1.73 -8.86 -23.60
CA ARG A 203 -2.97 -8.09 -23.76
C ARG A 203 -3.12 -7.04 -22.67
N SER A 204 -2.55 -7.29 -21.50
CA SER A 204 -2.64 -6.42 -20.33
C SER A 204 -1.36 -6.51 -19.50
N ILE A 205 -0.69 -5.36 -19.31
CA ILE A 205 0.53 -5.20 -18.53
C ILE A 205 0.24 -4.25 -17.37
N TYR A 206 0.43 -4.71 -16.13
CA TYR A 206 0.28 -3.88 -14.94
C TYR A 206 1.64 -3.47 -14.42
N ASP A 207 1.92 -2.17 -14.38
CA ASP A 207 3.16 -1.67 -13.82
C ASP A 207 2.97 -1.13 -12.41
N VAL A 208 3.79 -1.65 -11.50
CA VAL A 208 3.89 -1.25 -10.09
C VAL A 208 5.36 -1.02 -9.68
N SER A 209 6.24 -0.88 -10.67
CA SER A 209 7.68 -0.66 -10.43
C SER A 209 8.00 0.76 -9.95
N GLY A 210 7.19 1.74 -10.35
CA GLY A 210 7.48 3.16 -10.15
C GLY A 210 8.60 3.69 -11.06
N ASP A 211 9.02 2.91 -12.07
CA ASP A 211 10.04 3.31 -13.05
C ASP A 211 9.38 4.16 -14.14
N ALA A 212 9.72 5.45 -14.18
CA ALA A 212 9.17 6.38 -15.17
C ALA A 212 9.57 6.05 -16.63
N HIS A 213 10.56 5.18 -16.83
CA HIS A 213 11.06 4.79 -18.16
C HIS A 213 10.49 3.45 -18.65
N ILE A 214 9.56 2.86 -17.94
CA ILE A 214 9.04 1.52 -18.24
C ILE A 214 8.19 1.44 -19.52
N LEU A 215 7.56 2.56 -19.93
CA LEU A 215 6.53 2.55 -20.97
C LEU A 215 7.01 2.00 -22.31
N ASP A 216 8.20 2.37 -22.77
CA ASP A 216 8.72 1.87 -24.06
C ASP A 216 8.93 0.35 -24.02
N ALA A 217 9.47 -0.16 -22.90
CA ALA A 217 9.66 -1.60 -22.72
C ALA A 217 8.31 -2.35 -22.63
N ALA A 218 7.34 -1.80 -21.93
CA ALA A 218 6.00 -2.39 -21.83
C ALA A 218 5.26 -2.36 -23.17
N ILE A 219 5.24 -1.21 -23.86
CA ILE A 219 4.60 -1.05 -25.17
C ILE A 219 5.19 -2.02 -26.21
N ALA A 220 6.52 -2.21 -26.20
CA ALA A 220 7.17 -3.15 -27.11
C ALA A 220 6.71 -4.61 -26.92
N ARG A 221 6.10 -4.94 -25.78
CA ARG A 221 5.62 -6.28 -25.42
C ARG A 221 4.10 -6.44 -25.61
N LEU A 222 3.35 -5.36 -25.86
CA LEU A 222 1.90 -5.42 -26.03
C LEU A 222 1.46 -6.18 -27.29
N ALA A 223 0.38 -6.92 -27.18
CA ALA A 223 -0.44 -7.34 -28.30
C ALA A 223 -1.12 -6.11 -28.95
N MET A 224 -1.67 -6.29 -30.16
CA MET A 224 -2.53 -5.29 -30.78
C MET A 224 -3.74 -4.96 -29.90
N GLY A 225 -4.03 -3.67 -29.65
CA GLY A 225 -5.10 -3.21 -28.78
C GLY A 225 -4.87 -3.52 -27.29
N GLY A 226 -3.63 -3.85 -26.91
CA GLY A 226 -3.26 -4.13 -25.54
C GLY A 226 -3.24 -2.88 -24.66
N GLU A 227 -3.25 -3.09 -23.34
CA GLU A 227 -3.30 -2.03 -22.33
C GLU A 227 -2.11 -2.10 -21.36
N VAL A 228 -1.51 -0.94 -21.05
CA VAL A 228 -0.61 -0.77 -19.92
C VAL A 228 -1.40 -0.09 -18.80
N VAL A 229 -1.47 -0.72 -17.63
CA VAL A 229 -2.11 -0.19 -16.43
C VAL A 229 -1.03 0.31 -15.47
N LEU A 230 -1.01 1.60 -15.23
CA LEU A 230 -0.09 2.24 -14.30
C LEU A 230 -0.74 2.25 -12.91
N ALA A 231 -0.32 1.35 -12.04
CA ALA A 231 -0.82 1.20 -10.67
C ALA A 231 0.28 1.49 -9.62
N GLY A 232 1.48 1.84 -10.06
CA GLY A 232 2.53 2.40 -9.24
C GLY A 232 2.38 3.91 -9.04
N PHE A 233 3.30 4.51 -8.26
CA PHE A 233 3.39 5.96 -8.10
C PHE A 233 4.69 6.46 -8.75
N TYR A 234 4.59 7.46 -9.62
CA TYR A 234 5.70 7.97 -10.43
C TYR A 234 6.00 9.41 -10.04
N VAL A 235 7.27 9.72 -9.84
CA VAL A 235 7.73 11.07 -9.45
C VAL A 235 8.10 11.90 -10.67
N GLU A 236 8.64 11.24 -11.70
CA GLU A 236 9.06 11.88 -12.93
C GLU A 236 7.97 11.77 -14.00
N PRO A 237 7.92 12.73 -14.96
CA PRO A 237 7.02 12.65 -16.09
C PRO A 237 7.21 11.35 -16.88
N LEU A 238 6.11 10.68 -17.17
CA LEU A 238 6.11 9.49 -18.04
C LEU A 238 6.18 9.91 -19.50
N SER A 239 7.05 9.25 -20.27
CA SER A 239 7.19 9.46 -21.70
C SER A 239 7.34 8.15 -22.44
N PHE A 240 6.98 8.14 -23.71
CA PHE A 240 7.14 6.97 -24.61
C PHE A 240 7.30 7.39 -26.06
N VAL A 241 7.88 6.52 -26.86
CA VAL A 241 7.99 6.70 -28.30
C VAL A 241 6.64 6.39 -28.95
N PHE A 242 6.06 7.39 -29.63
CA PHE A 242 4.70 7.30 -30.17
C PHE A 242 4.51 6.19 -31.22
N ALA A 243 5.45 6.04 -32.19
CA ALA A 243 5.24 5.15 -33.31
C ALA A 243 4.99 3.67 -32.92
N PRO A 244 5.74 3.04 -31.99
CA PRO A 244 5.41 1.71 -31.50
C PRO A 244 4.04 1.60 -30.82
N ALA A 245 3.65 2.63 -30.06
CA ALA A 245 2.35 2.68 -29.40
C ALA A 245 1.20 2.80 -30.43
N PHE A 246 1.37 3.65 -31.43
CA PHE A 246 0.43 3.81 -32.54
C PHE A 246 0.24 2.50 -33.32
N MET A 247 1.32 1.84 -33.68
CA MET A 247 1.27 0.56 -34.43
C MET A 247 0.58 -0.57 -33.68
N ARG A 248 0.50 -0.47 -32.34
CA ARG A 248 -0.20 -1.46 -31.50
C ARG A 248 -1.57 -1.01 -31.04
N GLU A 249 -2.02 0.20 -31.39
CA GLU A 249 -3.23 0.80 -30.82
C GLU A 249 -3.22 0.71 -29.28
N ALA A 250 -2.05 1.02 -28.68
CA ALA A 250 -1.82 0.84 -27.28
C ALA A 250 -2.74 1.71 -26.43
N ARG A 251 -3.24 1.15 -25.34
CA ARG A 251 -4.02 1.88 -24.34
C ARG A 251 -3.19 2.08 -23.09
N ILE A 252 -3.35 3.22 -22.43
CA ILE A 252 -2.74 3.49 -21.13
C ILE A 252 -3.84 3.88 -20.17
N ARG A 253 -3.92 3.17 -19.04
CA ARG A 253 -4.88 3.44 -17.96
C ARG A 253 -4.11 3.70 -16.66
N ILE A 254 -4.62 4.62 -15.85
CA ILE A 254 -4.09 4.88 -14.51
C ILE A 254 -5.06 4.29 -13.50
N ALA A 255 -4.53 3.54 -12.53
CA ALA A 255 -5.26 3.07 -11.37
C ALA A 255 -4.65 3.72 -10.11
N ALA A 256 -5.51 4.37 -9.32
CA ALA A 256 -5.05 5.13 -8.17
C ALA A 256 -5.82 4.75 -6.91
N GLU A 257 -5.10 4.60 -5.81
CA GLU A 257 -5.67 4.39 -4.48
C GLU A 257 -6.64 3.18 -4.42
N TRP A 258 -7.69 3.28 -3.60
CA TRP A 258 -8.80 2.33 -3.49
C TRP A 258 -10.06 3.06 -3.04
N LYS A 259 -11.20 2.39 -3.16
CA LYS A 259 -12.50 2.81 -2.61
C LYS A 259 -12.86 1.94 -1.41
N ASP A 260 -13.77 2.39 -0.57
CA ASP A 260 -14.23 1.60 0.58
C ASP A 260 -14.79 0.23 0.16
N SER A 261 -15.46 0.16 -0.99
CA SER A 261 -15.93 -1.10 -1.58
C SER A 261 -14.81 -2.08 -1.90
N ASP A 262 -13.66 -1.59 -2.34
CA ASP A 262 -12.51 -2.42 -2.68
C ASP A 262 -11.89 -3.03 -1.42
N LEU A 263 -11.83 -2.23 -0.34
CA LEU A 263 -11.33 -2.69 0.96
C LEU A 263 -12.21 -3.81 1.54
N HIS A 264 -13.54 -3.67 1.45
CA HIS A 264 -14.48 -4.73 1.87
C HIS A 264 -14.34 -5.99 1.01
N ALA A 265 -14.24 -5.86 -0.31
CA ALA A 265 -14.06 -7.00 -1.22
C ALA A 265 -12.75 -7.75 -0.93
N VAL A 266 -11.68 -7.03 -0.67
CA VAL A 266 -10.40 -7.64 -0.27
C VAL A 266 -10.52 -8.38 1.05
N LEU A 267 -11.19 -7.80 2.04
CA LEU A 267 -11.41 -8.46 3.33
C LEU A 267 -12.16 -9.80 3.15
N GLU A 268 -13.18 -9.84 2.29
CA GLU A 268 -13.88 -11.08 1.95
C GLU A 268 -12.96 -12.12 1.30
N HIS A 269 -12.06 -11.72 0.39
CA HIS A 269 -11.08 -12.63 -0.20
C HIS A 269 -10.12 -13.19 0.86
N VAL A 270 -9.69 -12.39 1.81
CA VAL A 270 -8.80 -12.81 2.90
C VAL A 270 -9.54 -13.74 3.86
N GLN A 271 -10.74 -13.37 4.33
CA GLN A 271 -11.54 -14.17 5.27
C GLN A 271 -11.98 -15.51 4.69
N SER A 272 -12.27 -15.57 3.39
CA SER A 272 -12.58 -16.82 2.70
C SER A 272 -11.36 -17.69 2.38
N GLY A 273 -10.15 -17.24 2.71
CA GLY A 273 -8.89 -17.95 2.42
C GLY A 273 -8.47 -17.93 0.94
N ARG A 274 -9.20 -17.21 0.08
CA ARG A 274 -8.84 -17.06 -1.34
C ARG A 274 -7.61 -16.19 -1.57
N LEU A 275 -7.39 -15.20 -0.70
CA LEU A 275 -6.20 -14.35 -0.72
C LEU A 275 -5.36 -14.58 0.54
N SER A 276 -4.16 -15.11 0.38
CA SER A 276 -3.17 -15.19 1.46
C SER A 276 -2.33 -13.91 1.51
N LEU A 277 -2.16 -13.38 2.71
CA LEU A 277 -1.25 -12.26 3.02
C LEU A 277 0.09 -12.74 3.62
N ASP A 278 0.28 -14.06 3.73
CA ASP A 278 1.45 -14.65 4.38
C ASP A 278 2.74 -14.38 3.59
N GLY A 279 3.85 -14.22 4.33
CA GLY A 279 5.19 -14.01 3.77
C GLY A 279 5.44 -12.62 3.21
N LEU A 280 4.48 -11.67 3.30
CA LEU A 280 4.66 -10.31 2.81
C LEU A 280 5.31 -9.38 3.85
N ILE A 281 5.07 -9.59 5.13
CA ILE A 281 5.74 -8.86 6.22
C ILE A 281 7.06 -9.58 6.52
N THR A 282 8.17 -8.94 6.18
CA THR A 282 9.51 -9.50 6.33
C THR A 282 10.29 -8.91 7.50
N HIS A 283 9.97 -7.67 7.89
CA HIS A 283 10.71 -6.94 8.91
C HIS A 283 9.77 -6.31 9.94
N ARG A 284 10.26 -6.27 11.18
CA ARG A 284 9.54 -5.70 12.34
C ARG A 284 10.51 -4.94 13.21
N HIS A 285 10.08 -3.80 13.71
CA HIS A 285 10.74 -3.04 14.76
C HIS A 285 9.73 -2.54 15.78
N ASP A 286 10.15 -2.37 17.01
CA ASP A 286 9.38 -1.60 17.98
C ASP A 286 9.30 -0.13 17.51
N ALA A 287 8.20 0.55 17.81
CA ALA A 287 7.98 1.91 17.35
C ALA A 287 9.03 2.89 17.86
N ASP A 288 9.64 2.62 19.02
CA ASP A 288 10.77 3.39 19.57
C ASP A 288 11.98 3.41 18.63
N ALA A 289 12.12 2.39 17.80
CA ALA A 289 13.18 2.28 16.80
C ALA A 289 12.76 2.79 15.40
N ALA A 290 11.68 3.60 15.30
CA ALA A 290 11.12 4.05 14.02
C ALA A 290 12.18 4.62 13.06
N GLY A 291 13.11 5.45 13.54
CA GLY A 291 14.18 6.00 12.71
C GLY A 291 15.07 4.95 12.04
N THR A 292 15.33 3.83 12.72
CA THR A 292 16.06 2.68 12.16
C THR A 292 15.18 1.89 11.19
N ALA A 293 13.93 1.65 11.57
CA ALA A 293 12.96 0.94 10.73
C ALA A 293 12.74 1.62 9.37
N TYR A 294 12.60 2.94 9.35
CA TYR A 294 12.44 3.71 8.11
C TYR A 294 13.67 3.63 7.20
N ARG A 295 14.87 3.78 7.76
CA ARG A 295 16.12 3.63 6.98
C ARG A 295 16.28 2.22 6.42
N GLN A 296 15.96 1.20 7.22
CA GLN A 296 16.01 -0.19 6.76
C GLN A 296 14.94 -0.47 5.70
N ALA A 297 13.71 -0.05 5.91
CA ALA A 297 12.62 -0.23 4.94
C ALA A 297 12.95 0.35 3.56
N PHE A 298 13.71 1.45 3.51
CA PHE A 298 14.05 2.14 2.27
C PHE A 298 15.39 1.73 1.65
N GLY A 299 16.30 1.17 2.45
CA GLY A 299 17.66 0.83 2.02
C GLY A 299 17.92 -0.67 1.88
N ASP A 300 17.15 -1.52 2.55
CA ASP A 300 17.32 -2.97 2.51
C ASP A 300 16.47 -3.58 1.40
N ALA A 301 17.13 -4.17 0.41
CA ALA A 301 16.45 -4.81 -0.71
C ALA A 301 15.67 -6.08 -0.30
N ASP A 302 16.00 -6.71 0.82
CA ASP A 302 15.29 -7.88 1.35
C ASP A 302 14.02 -7.49 2.13
N CYS A 303 13.86 -6.19 2.43
CA CYS A 303 12.66 -5.69 3.06
C CYS A 303 11.51 -5.54 2.04
N LEU A 304 10.54 -6.44 2.10
CA LEU A 304 9.27 -6.31 1.36
C LEU A 304 8.32 -5.36 2.08
N LYS A 305 7.96 -5.72 3.33
CA LYS A 305 7.14 -4.88 4.22
C LYS A 305 7.79 -4.83 5.59
N MET A 306 7.99 -3.59 6.05
CA MET A 306 8.35 -3.26 7.41
C MET A 306 7.10 -2.89 8.19
N ILE A 307 6.99 -3.35 9.44
CA ILE A 307 5.97 -2.87 10.38
C ILE A 307 6.61 -2.33 11.65
N LEU A 308 5.95 -1.37 12.26
CA LEU A 308 6.22 -0.88 13.60
C LEU A 308 5.25 -1.52 14.59
N ASP A 309 5.77 -2.04 15.69
CA ASP A 309 5.01 -2.56 16.82
C ASP A 309 4.86 -1.46 17.88
N TRP A 310 3.63 -1.08 18.17
CA TRP A 310 3.29 -0.02 19.13
C TRP A 310 2.90 -0.55 20.52
N ARG A 311 2.72 -1.86 20.68
CA ARG A 311 2.16 -2.47 21.89
C ARG A 311 3.00 -2.28 23.14
N TYR A 312 4.29 -2.05 22.99
CA TYR A 312 5.26 -1.91 24.08
C TYR A 312 5.87 -0.51 24.15
N THR A 313 5.34 0.42 23.39
CA THR A 313 5.81 1.80 23.33
C THR A 313 5.22 2.59 24.50
N ALA A 314 6.07 3.23 25.32
CA ALA A 314 5.68 3.94 26.54
C ALA A 314 5.28 5.41 26.32
#